data_776a02b6a55bc657f3fa47a076b4c36f
#
_entry.id   776a02b6a55bc657f3fa47a076b4c36f
#
_cell.length_a   1.000
_cell.length_b   1.000
_cell.length_c   1.000
_cell.angle_alpha   90.00
_cell.angle_beta   90.00
_cell.angle_gamma   90.00
#
_symmetry.space_group_name_H-M   'P 1'
#
loop_
_entity.id
_entity.type
_entity.pdbx_description
1 polymer ?
#
loop_
_entity_poly.entity_id
_entity_poly.type
_entity_poly.pdbx_seq_one_letter_code
_entity_poly.pdbx_strand_id
1 'polypeptide(L)'
;MDVSIIIVNYNTYDLTSNAIKSVFHSKTTFKFEVILIDNNSSDYSIERLKDEFKNNVKFIENTANLGFAKANNQGIRLAKGRYILLLNSDTTVEPDTLETMVHFMDNHPNVGAAGCKVLLPDGSLDKACRRGFPTPLTTFYYVSGLSKLFPKSRHFNSYHMEYLDEDEEYPVDCLVGAFLMVRREVIEQVGLLDERFFMYFEDTDWCYRIQQAGWINYYYPRTQITHYKRGSSRGRPFRITYEFHRAMKLFYDKHYRHHYSFLVTLFMYTGIALKFALTVSRDLLWKMANRKSSSATPAVKEQAKGVSAGQ
;
A
#
# COMPACT_ATOMS: atom_id res chain seq x y z
N MET A 1 -21.11 15.73 1.26
CA MET A 1 -19.70 15.34 1.10
C MET A 1 -19.70 14.01 0.38
N ASP A 2 -19.02 13.95 -0.75
CA ASP A 2 -19.06 12.73 -1.58
C ASP A 2 -17.88 11.83 -1.29
N VAL A 3 -16.67 12.37 -1.19
CA VAL A 3 -15.47 11.59 -0.91
C VAL A 3 -14.75 12.14 0.31
N SER A 4 -14.33 11.27 1.23
CA SER A 4 -13.32 11.57 2.25
C SER A 4 -12.05 10.83 1.91
N ILE A 5 -10.99 11.57 1.63
CA ILE A 5 -9.68 11.05 1.24
C ILE A 5 -8.80 11.00 2.49
N ILE A 6 -8.33 9.81 2.83
CA ILE A 6 -7.53 9.55 4.03
C ILE A 6 -6.10 9.26 3.60
N ILE A 7 -5.17 10.05 4.11
CA ILE A 7 -3.74 9.93 3.83
C ILE A 7 -3.00 9.74 5.16
N VAL A 8 -2.10 8.76 5.24
CA VAL A 8 -1.24 8.54 6.41
C VAL A 8 0.17 8.96 6.07
N ASN A 9 0.69 9.94 6.79
CA ASN A 9 2.06 10.42 6.68
C ASN A 9 2.96 9.77 7.74
N TYR A 10 4.18 9.41 7.34
CA TYR A 10 5.25 9.03 8.26
C TYR A 10 6.62 9.32 7.63
N ASN A 11 7.24 10.46 8.02
CA ASN A 11 8.55 10.90 7.53
C ASN A 11 8.64 10.98 5.99
N THR A 12 7.63 11.59 5.34
CA THR A 12 7.52 11.65 3.87
C THR A 12 6.96 12.98 3.37
N TYR A 13 7.41 14.12 3.94
CA TYR A 13 6.88 15.44 3.58
C TYR A 13 6.69 15.65 2.08
N ASP A 14 7.76 15.55 1.28
CA ASP A 14 7.71 15.90 -0.14
C ASP A 14 6.70 15.06 -0.93
N LEU A 15 6.64 13.75 -0.63
CA LEU A 15 5.69 12.85 -1.26
C LEU A 15 4.26 13.15 -0.83
N THR A 16 4.05 13.34 0.48
CA THR A 16 2.74 13.66 1.06
C THR A 16 2.21 15.00 0.53
N SER A 17 3.05 16.03 0.44
CA SER A 17 2.69 17.31 -0.16
C SER A 17 2.27 17.12 -1.63
N ASN A 18 3.03 16.36 -2.42
CA ASN A 18 2.70 16.10 -3.81
C ASN A 18 1.39 15.30 -3.96
N ALA A 19 1.15 14.31 -3.10
CA ALA A 19 -0.10 13.57 -3.07
C ALA A 19 -1.29 14.48 -2.82
N ILE A 20 -1.23 15.33 -1.79
CA ILE A 20 -2.29 16.28 -1.46
C ILE A 20 -2.49 17.31 -2.60
N LYS A 21 -1.41 17.83 -3.18
CA LYS A 21 -1.49 18.76 -4.34
C LYS A 21 -2.18 18.09 -5.52
N SER A 22 -1.86 16.85 -5.86
CA SER A 22 -2.50 16.13 -6.95
C SER A 22 -4.01 15.96 -6.71
N VAL A 23 -4.41 15.68 -5.45
CA VAL A 23 -5.82 15.63 -5.05
C VAL A 23 -6.52 16.98 -5.25
N PHE A 24 -5.91 18.09 -4.84
CA PHE A 24 -6.51 19.41 -5.02
C PHE A 24 -6.51 19.91 -6.48
N HIS A 25 -5.67 19.34 -7.35
CA HIS A 25 -5.70 19.59 -8.79
C HIS A 25 -6.75 18.75 -9.53
N SER A 26 -7.44 17.86 -8.84
CA SER A 26 -8.48 17.02 -9.45
C SER A 26 -9.66 17.88 -9.90
N LYS A 27 -10.16 17.56 -11.12
CA LYS A 27 -11.35 18.17 -11.71
C LYS A 27 -12.57 17.37 -11.28
N THR A 28 -13.33 17.87 -10.33
CA THR A 28 -14.49 17.17 -9.76
C THR A 28 -15.75 18.05 -9.80
N THR A 29 -16.89 17.44 -10.06
CA THR A 29 -18.21 18.08 -9.96
C THR A 29 -18.84 17.95 -8.57
N PHE A 30 -18.19 17.22 -7.67
CA PHE A 30 -18.64 16.91 -6.33
C PHE A 30 -17.69 17.49 -5.25
N LYS A 31 -18.10 17.38 -3.99
CA LYS A 31 -17.31 17.87 -2.85
C LYS A 31 -16.50 16.73 -2.21
N PHE A 32 -15.23 17.00 -1.91
CA PHE A 32 -14.38 16.09 -1.15
C PHE A 32 -13.72 16.79 0.04
N GLU A 33 -13.23 16.02 0.98
CA GLU A 33 -12.38 16.44 2.08
C GLU A 33 -11.13 15.60 2.14
N VAL A 34 -10.03 16.19 2.64
CA VAL A 34 -8.77 15.48 2.89
C VAL A 34 -8.54 15.42 4.39
N ILE A 35 -8.26 14.22 4.89
CA ILE A 35 -7.91 13.95 6.29
C ILE A 35 -6.52 13.34 6.29
N LEU A 36 -5.56 14.06 6.86
CA LEU A 36 -4.18 13.63 6.99
C LEU A 36 -3.90 13.16 8.40
N ILE A 37 -3.41 11.95 8.54
CA ILE A 37 -2.96 11.41 9.81
C ILE A 37 -1.43 11.38 9.82
N ASP A 38 -0.82 12.17 10.68
CA ASP A 38 0.61 12.07 10.93
C ASP A 38 0.87 10.98 11.97
N ASN A 39 1.65 9.99 11.57
CA ASN A 39 1.89 8.82 12.39
C ASN A 39 3.16 8.94 13.25
N ASN A 40 3.34 10.13 13.89
CA ASN A 40 4.51 10.51 14.68
C ASN A 40 5.78 10.66 13.83
N SER A 41 5.72 11.54 12.83
CA SER A 41 6.89 11.91 12.04
C SER A 41 7.92 12.68 12.87
N SER A 42 9.20 12.48 12.58
CA SER A 42 10.34 13.13 13.24
C SER A 42 11.13 14.06 12.30
N ASP A 43 10.65 14.26 11.07
CA ASP A 43 11.28 15.02 9.99
C ASP A 43 10.64 16.40 9.77
N TYR A 44 9.87 16.88 10.74
CA TYR A 44 9.09 18.12 10.65
C TYR A 44 8.06 18.15 9.51
N SER A 45 7.65 16.95 9.03
CA SER A 45 6.66 16.85 7.95
C SER A 45 5.35 17.53 8.34
N ILE A 46 4.87 17.29 9.55
CA ILE A 46 3.53 17.72 9.97
C ILE A 46 3.42 19.23 10.07
N GLU A 47 4.43 19.91 10.63
CA GLU A 47 4.46 21.36 10.76
C GLU A 47 4.43 22.00 9.37
N ARG A 48 5.28 21.52 8.46
CA ARG A 48 5.37 22.01 7.07
C ARG A 48 4.07 21.78 6.31
N LEU A 49 3.43 20.60 6.45
CA LEU A 49 2.15 20.28 5.80
C LEU A 49 1.02 21.17 6.35
N LYS A 50 1.00 21.45 7.64
CA LYS A 50 0.03 22.39 8.24
C LYS A 50 0.20 23.80 7.71
N ASP A 51 1.43 24.29 7.59
CA ASP A 51 1.72 25.63 7.05
C ASP A 51 1.31 25.71 5.57
N GLU A 52 1.53 24.66 4.80
CA GLU A 52 1.24 24.61 3.36
C GLU A 52 -0.27 24.52 3.08
N PHE A 53 -0.99 23.61 3.75
CA PHE A 53 -2.38 23.31 3.44
C PHE A 53 -3.40 23.94 4.37
N LYS A 54 -3.00 24.41 5.53
CA LYS A 54 -3.82 25.16 6.50
C LYS A 54 -5.20 24.50 6.72
N ASN A 55 -6.27 25.26 6.53
CA ASN A 55 -7.64 24.83 6.77
C ASN A 55 -8.22 23.92 5.66
N ASN A 56 -7.48 23.68 4.58
CA ASN A 56 -7.95 22.84 3.48
C ASN A 56 -7.83 21.34 3.80
N VAL A 57 -7.03 20.97 4.78
CA VAL A 57 -6.77 19.61 5.23
C VAL A 57 -7.10 19.50 6.72
N LYS A 58 -7.76 18.39 7.10
CA LYS A 58 -7.94 18.06 8.52
C LYS A 58 -6.75 17.23 8.98
N PHE A 59 -6.10 17.68 10.03
CA PHE A 59 -4.90 17.02 10.57
C PHE A 59 -5.21 16.24 11.86
N ILE A 60 -4.67 15.03 11.95
CA ILE A 60 -4.61 14.20 13.17
C ILE A 60 -3.14 13.90 13.43
N GLU A 61 -2.68 14.15 14.66
CA GLU A 61 -1.30 13.89 15.06
C GLU A 61 -1.25 12.79 16.10
N ASN A 62 -0.54 11.73 15.78
CA ASN A 62 -0.28 10.64 16.71
C ASN A 62 1.02 10.89 17.49
N THR A 63 1.05 10.46 18.74
CA THR A 63 2.24 10.53 19.62
C THR A 63 3.15 9.29 19.45
N ALA A 64 2.74 8.33 18.61
CA ALA A 64 3.51 7.14 18.28
C ALA A 64 3.10 6.63 16.90
N ASN A 65 3.97 5.89 16.21
CA ASN A 65 3.60 5.20 14.98
C ASN A 65 2.68 4.01 15.28
N LEU A 66 1.38 4.19 15.02
CA LEU A 66 0.31 3.22 15.30
C LEU A 66 0.15 2.15 14.20
N GLY A 67 0.90 2.26 13.10
CA GLY A 67 0.74 1.43 11.91
C GLY A 67 -0.33 1.96 10.95
N PHE A 68 -0.44 1.32 9.79
CA PHE A 68 -1.29 1.80 8.69
C PHE A 68 -2.79 1.62 8.98
N ALA A 69 -3.20 0.44 9.43
CA ALA A 69 -4.61 0.14 9.68
C ALA A 69 -5.21 1.07 10.76
N LYS A 70 -4.54 1.20 11.90
CA LYS A 70 -5.03 2.00 13.02
C LYS A 70 -5.06 3.49 12.70
N ALA A 71 -4.05 4.00 11.98
CA ALA A 71 -4.02 5.39 11.53
C ALA A 71 -5.15 5.69 10.54
N ASN A 72 -5.36 4.83 9.53
CA ASN A 72 -6.49 5.00 8.61
C ASN A 72 -7.83 4.97 9.33
N ASN A 73 -8.01 4.09 10.30
CA ASN A 73 -9.25 3.99 11.08
C ASN A 73 -9.59 5.30 11.82
N GLN A 74 -8.59 6.06 12.29
CA GLN A 74 -8.83 7.39 12.87
C GLN A 74 -9.47 8.32 11.84
N GLY A 75 -8.94 8.34 10.61
CA GLY A 75 -9.48 9.14 9.52
C GLY A 75 -10.88 8.68 9.11
N ILE A 76 -11.12 7.36 8.99
CA ILE A 76 -12.41 6.78 8.62
C ILE A 76 -13.51 7.20 9.62
N ARG A 77 -13.20 7.21 10.92
CA ARG A 77 -14.17 7.62 11.98
C ARG A 77 -14.57 9.10 11.87
N LEU A 78 -13.71 9.96 11.32
CA LEU A 78 -13.99 11.40 11.14
C LEU A 78 -14.52 11.74 9.74
N ALA A 79 -14.44 10.81 8.83
CA ALA A 79 -14.84 10.97 7.45
C ALA A 79 -16.36 11.19 7.33
N LYS A 80 -16.78 12.09 6.41
CA LYS A 80 -18.18 12.44 6.14
C LYS A 80 -18.66 12.04 4.76
N GLY A 81 -17.75 11.60 3.89
CA GLY A 81 -18.03 11.20 2.51
C GLY A 81 -18.90 9.95 2.43
N ARG A 82 -19.71 9.82 1.39
CA ARG A 82 -20.41 8.58 1.04
C ARG A 82 -19.44 7.52 0.51
N TYR A 83 -18.28 7.95 0.02
CA TYR A 83 -17.12 7.12 -0.30
C TYR A 83 -15.94 7.48 0.56
N ILE A 84 -15.21 6.48 1.00
CA ILE A 84 -13.95 6.61 1.73
C ILE A 84 -12.84 6.14 0.80
N LEU A 85 -11.88 7.04 0.52
CA LEU A 85 -10.70 6.71 -0.27
C LEU A 85 -9.48 6.63 0.64
N LEU A 86 -8.90 5.44 0.77
CA LEU A 86 -7.55 5.30 1.29
C LEU A 86 -6.57 5.64 0.17
N LEU A 87 -5.68 6.60 0.42
CA LEU A 87 -4.67 7.04 -0.54
C LEU A 87 -3.31 7.07 0.15
N ASN A 88 -2.32 6.37 -0.40
CA ASN A 88 -0.97 6.42 0.16
C ASN A 88 -0.33 7.80 0.00
N SER A 89 0.49 8.18 0.97
CA SER A 89 1.23 9.44 0.95
C SER A 89 2.29 9.54 -0.17
N ASP A 90 2.65 8.44 -0.81
CA ASP A 90 3.60 8.36 -1.90
C ASP A 90 2.93 8.04 -3.25
N THR A 91 1.71 8.57 -3.44
CA THR A 91 0.96 8.46 -4.70
C THR A 91 0.65 9.83 -5.28
N THR A 92 0.43 9.91 -6.59
CA THR A 92 -0.18 11.06 -7.25
C THR A 92 -1.35 10.59 -8.11
N VAL A 93 -2.46 11.31 -8.03
CA VAL A 93 -3.67 11.02 -8.83
C VAL A 93 -3.66 11.87 -10.09
N GLU A 94 -4.21 11.32 -11.19
CA GLU A 94 -4.48 12.12 -12.39
C GLU A 94 -5.67 13.06 -12.17
N PRO A 95 -5.78 14.16 -12.93
CA PRO A 95 -6.82 15.16 -12.73
C PRO A 95 -8.27 14.65 -12.81
N ASP A 96 -8.51 13.58 -13.52
CA ASP A 96 -9.83 12.96 -13.71
C ASP A 96 -10.10 11.76 -12.80
N THR A 97 -9.09 11.31 -12.04
CA THR A 97 -9.17 10.04 -11.27
C THR A 97 -10.34 10.02 -10.30
N LEU A 98 -10.50 11.06 -9.51
CA LEU A 98 -11.57 11.10 -8.50
C LEU A 98 -12.96 11.11 -9.14
N GLU A 99 -13.15 11.93 -10.20
CA GLU A 99 -14.42 12.03 -10.92
C GLU A 99 -14.79 10.68 -11.55
N THR A 100 -13.85 10.09 -12.28
CA THR A 100 -14.01 8.80 -12.95
C THR A 100 -14.39 7.69 -11.96
N MET A 101 -13.70 7.62 -10.83
CA MET A 101 -13.95 6.57 -9.83
C MET A 101 -15.28 6.75 -9.09
N VAL A 102 -15.69 7.99 -8.78
CA VAL A 102 -16.99 8.25 -8.16
C VAL A 102 -18.12 7.94 -9.13
N HIS A 103 -17.99 8.38 -10.39
CA HIS A 103 -18.98 8.06 -11.43
C HIS A 103 -19.11 6.53 -11.64
N PHE A 104 -17.99 5.81 -11.65
CA PHE A 104 -18.01 4.35 -11.72
C PHE A 104 -18.78 3.75 -10.55
N MET A 105 -18.45 4.15 -9.31
CA MET A 105 -19.12 3.64 -8.11
C MET A 105 -20.62 3.96 -8.10
N ASP A 106 -21.02 5.15 -8.56
CA ASP A 106 -22.42 5.56 -8.63
C ASP A 106 -23.25 4.69 -9.59
N ASN A 107 -22.63 4.27 -10.69
CA ASN A 107 -23.28 3.43 -11.70
C ASN A 107 -23.23 1.92 -11.40
N HIS A 108 -22.48 1.50 -10.36
CA HIS A 108 -22.32 0.09 -10.00
C HIS A 108 -22.68 -0.15 -8.51
N PRO A 109 -23.98 -0.15 -8.15
CA PRO A 109 -24.40 -0.19 -6.74
C PRO A 109 -24.00 -1.46 -6.00
N ASN A 110 -23.67 -2.55 -6.69
CA ASN A 110 -23.20 -3.81 -6.13
C ASN A 110 -21.68 -3.86 -5.87
N VAL A 111 -20.94 -2.84 -6.35
CA VAL A 111 -19.50 -2.71 -6.09
C VAL A 111 -19.29 -2.07 -4.72
N GLY A 112 -18.72 -2.82 -3.80
CA GLY A 112 -18.42 -2.37 -2.43
C GLY A 112 -17.12 -1.59 -2.32
N ALA A 113 -16.11 -2.01 -3.09
CA ALA A 113 -14.81 -1.36 -3.16
C ALA A 113 -14.27 -1.35 -4.59
N ALA A 114 -13.61 -0.26 -4.97
CA ALA A 114 -12.96 -0.13 -6.27
C ALA A 114 -11.55 0.45 -6.16
N GLY A 115 -10.67 -0.02 -7.07
CA GLY A 115 -9.33 0.50 -7.27
C GLY A 115 -9.08 0.79 -8.74
N CYS A 116 -8.27 1.80 -9.03
CA CYS A 116 -7.86 2.16 -10.38
C CYS A 116 -6.56 1.45 -10.80
N LYS A 117 -6.11 1.70 -12.01
CA LYS A 117 -4.77 1.29 -12.48
C LYS A 117 -3.70 2.00 -11.66
N VAL A 118 -2.74 1.25 -11.13
CA VAL A 118 -1.62 1.81 -10.37
C VAL A 118 -0.33 1.58 -11.14
N LEU A 119 0.33 2.67 -11.51
CA LEU A 119 1.61 2.64 -12.20
C LEU A 119 2.76 2.91 -11.23
N LEU A 120 3.91 2.31 -11.51
CA LEU A 120 5.19 2.68 -10.91
C LEU A 120 5.79 3.86 -11.69
N PRO A 121 6.81 4.56 -11.14
CA PRO A 121 7.42 5.73 -11.81
C PRO A 121 8.04 5.43 -13.19
N ASP A 122 8.35 4.19 -13.50
CA ASP A 122 8.85 3.73 -14.79
C ASP A 122 7.72 3.40 -15.80
N GLY A 123 6.45 3.66 -15.43
CA GLY A 123 5.28 3.38 -16.24
C GLY A 123 4.80 1.93 -16.20
N SER A 124 5.49 1.03 -15.51
CA SER A 124 5.05 -0.36 -15.37
C SER A 124 3.90 -0.51 -14.37
N LEU A 125 3.05 -1.52 -14.57
CA LEU A 125 1.95 -1.81 -13.66
C LEU A 125 2.46 -2.25 -12.28
N ASP A 126 1.95 -1.63 -11.22
CA ASP A 126 2.04 -2.19 -9.89
C ASP A 126 1.11 -3.40 -9.76
N LYS A 127 1.67 -4.61 -9.85
CA LYS A 127 0.89 -5.85 -9.79
C LYS A 127 0.06 -6.01 -8.51
N ALA A 128 0.31 -5.18 -7.49
CA ALA A 128 -0.47 -5.18 -6.26
C ALA A 128 -1.87 -4.55 -6.42
N CYS A 129 -2.13 -3.78 -7.50
CA CYS A 129 -3.41 -3.10 -7.69
C CYS A 129 -4.58 -4.06 -7.92
N ARG A 130 -4.30 -5.29 -8.37
CA ARG A 130 -5.28 -6.35 -8.58
C ARG A 130 -4.67 -7.71 -8.24
N ARG A 131 -5.25 -8.41 -7.30
CA ARG A 131 -4.70 -9.69 -6.78
C ARG A 131 -5.81 -10.66 -6.46
N GLY A 132 -5.49 -11.96 -6.52
CA GLY A 132 -6.27 -13.00 -5.86
C GLY A 132 -5.96 -13.06 -4.36
N PHE A 133 -6.81 -13.74 -3.58
CA PHE A 133 -6.50 -13.99 -2.17
C PHE A 133 -5.33 -14.97 -2.00
N PRO A 134 -4.49 -14.78 -0.98
CA PRO A 134 -3.36 -15.66 -0.67
C PRO A 134 -3.84 -16.93 0.03
N THR A 135 -4.52 -17.81 -0.71
CA THR A 135 -4.90 -19.14 -0.21
C THR A 135 -3.69 -20.06 -0.08
N PRO A 136 -3.77 -21.19 0.67
CA PRO A 136 -2.68 -22.17 0.71
C PRO A 136 -2.26 -22.65 -0.68
N LEU A 137 -3.19 -22.83 -1.60
CA LEU A 137 -2.91 -23.29 -2.95
C LEU A 137 -2.18 -22.23 -3.78
N THR A 138 -2.64 -20.98 -3.78
CA THR A 138 -1.97 -19.88 -4.49
C THR A 138 -0.59 -19.61 -3.90
N THR A 139 -0.43 -19.75 -2.59
CA THR A 139 0.85 -19.65 -1.90
C THR A 139 1.80 -20.78 -2.35
N PHE A 140 1.31 -22.00 -2.45
CA PHE A 140 2.08 -23.13 -2.97
C PHE A 140 2.58 -22.89 -4.40
N TYR A 141 1.71 -22.43 -5.31
CA TYR A 141 2.11 -22.12 -6.69
C TYR A 141 3.16 -21.00 -6.76
N TYR A 142 3.04 -20.02 -5.88
CA TYR A 142 4.03 -18.95 -5.80
C TYR A 142 5.39 -19.44 -5.27
N VAL A 143 5.41 -20.22 -4.19
CA VAL A 143 6.65 -20.72 -3.56
C VAL A 143 7.34 -21.76 -4.42
N SER A 144 6.58 -22.65 -5.08
CA SER A 144 7.13 -23.67 -6.01
C SER A 144 7.64 -23.09 -7.33
N GLY A 145 7.36 -21.80 -7.61
CA GLY A 145 7.73 -21.16 -8.87
C GLY A 145 6.80 -21.44 -10.04
N LEU A 146 5.75 -22.26 -9.86
CA LEU A 146 4.77 -22.57 -10.90
C LEU A 146 4.07 -21.32 -11.46
N SER A 147 3.79 -20.34 -10.60
CA SER A 147 3.24 -19.04 -11.05
C SER A 147 4.17 -18.29 -12.01
N LYS A 148 5.49 -18.41 -11.85
CA LYS A 148 6.47 -17.78 -12.75
C LYS A 148 6.65 -18.58 -14.04
N LEU A 149 6.57 -19.91 -13.95
CA LEU A 149 6.70 -20.79 -15.10
C LEU A 149 5.48 -20.66 -16.04
N PHE A 150 4.29 -20.45 -15.46
CA PHE A 150 3.04 -20.34 -16.21
C PHE A 150 2.32 -19.01 -15.91
N PRO A 151 2.90 -17.84 -16.30
CA PRO A 151 2.36 -16.52 -15.93
C PRO A 151 0.97 -16.24 -16.54
N LYS A 152 0.66 -16.80 -17.68
CA LYS A 152 -0.64 -16.68 -18.37
C LYS A 152 -1.69 -17.69 -17.89
N SER A 153 -1.36 -18.60 -16.96
CA SER A 153 -2.28 -19.59 -16.45
C SER A 153 -3.18 -19.00 -15.36
N ARG A 154 -4.50 -18.98 -15.59
CA ARG A 154 -5.50 -18.64 -14.56
C ARG A 154 -5.37 -19.51 -13.31
N HIS A 155 -4.94 -20.76 -13.45
CA HIS A 155 -4.81 -21.70 -12.34
C HIS A 155 -3.55 -21.41 -11.51
N PHE A 156 -2.36 -21.36 -12.16
CA PHE A 156 -1.08 -21.22 -11.46
C PHE A 156 -0.74 -19.77 -11.06
N ASN A 157 -1.29 -18.77 -11.75
CA ASN A 157 -1.04 -17.36 -11.47
C ASN A 157 -2.28 -16.59 -10.99
N SER A 158 -3.18 -17.30 -10.30
CA SER A 158 -4.41 -16.72 -9.73
C SER A 158 -4.14 -15.64 -8.68
N TYR A 159 -2.95 -15.62 -8.04
CA TYR A 159 -2.60 -14.57 -7.09
C TYR A 159 -2.26 -13.23 -7.78
N HIS A 160 -1.38 -13.23 -8.79
CA HIS A 160 -0.98 -11.98 -9.48
C HIS A 160 -1.89 -11.61 -10.64
N MET A 161 -2.75 -12.54 -11.09
CA MET A 161 -3.74 -12.34 -12.16
C MET A 161 -3.12 -11.81 -13.47
N GLU A 162 -1.85 -12.18 -13.78
CA GLU A 162 -1.14 -11.72 -14.99
C GLU A 162 -1.71 -12.28 -16.30
N TYR A 163 -2.69 -13.17 -16.21
CA TYR A 163 -3.47 -13.65 -17.33
C TYR A 163 -4.58 -12.68 -17.78
N LEU A 164 -4.89 -11.67 -16.95
CA LEU A 164 -5.85 -10.62 -17.28
C LEU A 164 -5.14 -9.45 -17.97
N ASP A 165 -5.84 -8.81 -18.88
CA ASP A 165 -5.37 -7.57 -19.48
C ASP A 165 -5.38 -6.44 -18.43
N GLU A 166 -4.35 -5.61 -18.40
CA GLU A 166 -4.25 -4.54 -17.42
C GLU A 166 -5.07 -3.31 -17.76
N ASP A 167 -5.56 -3.21 -18.98
CA ASP A 167 -6.38 -2.11 -19.50
C ASP A 167 -7.89 -2.43 -19.52
N GLU A 168 -8.24 -3.68 -19.14
CA GLU A 168 -9.62 -4.11 -19.03
C GLU A 168 -10.08 -4.16 -17.57
N GLU A 169 -11.38 -4.04 -17.37
CA GLU A 169 -12.03 -3.98 -16.06
C GLU A 169 -12.54 -5.34 -15.59
N TYR A 170 -12.33 -5.64 -14.29
CA TYR A 170 -12.67 -6.95 -13.72
C TYR A 170 -13.11 -6.87 -12.27
N PRO A 171 -14.03 -7.74 -11.83
CA PRO A 171 -14.10 -8.10 -10.42
C PRO A 171 -12.80 -8.82 -10.03
N VAL A 172 -12.25 -8.43 -8.88
CA VAL A 172 -11.01 -8.99 -8.33
C VAL A 172 -11.19 -9.37 -6.87
N ASP A 173 -10.33 -10.24 -6.36
CA ASP A 173 -10.42 -10.59 -4.94
C ASP A 173 -9.89 -9.45 -4.06
N CYS A 174 -8.77 -8.86 -4.42
CA CYS A 174 -8.08 -7.91 -3.56
C CYS A 174 -7.53 -6.72 -4.36
N LEU A 175 -7.74 -5.54 -3.82
CA LEU A 175 -7.20 -4.25 -4.24
C LEU A 175 -6.04 -3.83 -3.32
N VAL A 176 -5.29 -2.81 -3.70
CA VAL A 176 -4.18 -2.27 -2.89
C VAL A 176 -4.59 -1.01 -2.15
N GLY A 177 -4.19 -0.89 -0.89
CA GLY A 177 -4.46 0.29 -0.07
C GLY A 177 -3.80 1.59 -0.56
N ALA A 178 -2.99 1.53 -1.63
CA ALA A 178 -2.42 2.73 -2.26
C ALA A 178 -3.49 3.61 -2.91
N PHE A 179 -4.55 3.01 -3.45
CA PHE A 179 -5.81 3.63 -3.86
C PHE A 179 -6.94 2.63 -3.67
N LEU A 180 -7.72 2.82 -2.64
CA LEU A 180 -8.84 1.94 -2.30
C LEU A 180 -10.07 2.77 -1.92
N MET A 181 -11.02 2.87 -2.84
CA MET A 181 -12.29 3.56 -2.63
C MET A 181 -13.35 2.57 -2.14
N VAL A 182 -13.96 2.84 -0.99
CA VAL A 182 -14.96 1.95 -0.35
C VAL A 182 -16.23 2.73 -0.05
N ARG A 183 -17.40 2.12 -0.26
CA ARG A 183 -18.68 2.69 0.15
C ARG A 183 -18.80 2.78 1.66
N ARG A 184 -19.41 3.84 2.17
CA ARG A 184 -19.67 3.98 3.60
C ARG A 184 -20.57 2.87 4.14
N GLU A 185 -21.64 2.53 3.44
CA GLU A 185 -22.56 1.45 3.83
C GLU A 185 -21.86 0.08 3.95
N VAL A 186 -20.87 -0.17 3.10
CA VAL A 186 -20.03 -1.38 3.19
C VAL A 186 -19.20 -1.35 4.47
N ILE A 187 -18.61 -0.19 4.80
CA ILE A 187 -17.83 -0.04 6.05
C ILE A 187 -18.72 -0.24 7.28
N GLU A 188 -19.94 0.27 7.24
CA GLU A 188 -20.92 0.09 8.33
C GLU A 188 -21.29 -1.39 8.52
N GLN A 189 -21.35 -2.16 7.44
CA GLN A 189 -21.66 -3.58 7.47
C GLN A 189 -20.47 -4.46 7.88
N VAL A 190 -19.28 -4.24 7.29
CA VAL A 190 -18.12 -5.12 7.49
C VAL A 190 -17.15 -4.63 8.57
N GLY A 191 -17.34 -3.40 9.04
CA GLY A 191 -16.45 -2.74 10.01
C GLY A 191 -15.19 -2.14 9.39
N LEU A 192 -14.37 -1.55 10.23
CA LEU A 192 -13.13 -0.86 9.91
C LEU A 192 -12.01 -1.85 9.53
N LEU A 193 -10.84 -1.33 9.17
CA LEU A 193 -9.61 -2.13 9.03
C LEU A 193 -9.30 -2.84 10.35
N ASP A 194 -8.80 -4.06 10.29
CA ASP A 194 -8.41 -4.83 11.48
C ASP A 194 -7.08 -4.30 12.04
N GLU A 195 -7.11 -3.63 13.17
CA GLU A 195 -5.96 -2.96 13.80
C GLU A 195 -4.86 -3.92 14.28
N ARG A 196 -5.09 -5.25 14.26
CA ARG A 196 -4.05 -6.25 14.50
C ARG A 196 -3.00 -6.29 13.39
N PHE A 197 -3.35 -5.83 12.19
CA PHE A 197 -2.40 -5.60 11.10
C PHE A 197 -1.73 -4.23 11.31
N PHE A 198 -0.44 -4.25 11.65
CA PHE A 198 0.32 -3.01 11.77
C PHE A 198 0.54 -2.37 10.39
N MET A 199 0.91 -3.19 9.41
CA MET A 199 1.14 -2.82 8.01
C MET A 199 1.12 -4.09 7.17
N TYR A 200 0.58 -4.00 5.94
CA TYR A 200 0.33 -5.09 5.01
C TYR A 200 -0.80 -6.04 5.42
N PHE A 201 -1.51 -6.54 4.43
CA PHE A 201 -2.67 -7.43 4.58
C PHE A 201 -3.93 -6.82 5.21
N GLU A 202 -3.89 -5.60 5.73
CA GLU A 202 -5.09 -4.89 6.17
C GLU A 202 -6.06 -4.63 5.02
N ASP A 203 -5.53 -4.29 3.83
CA ASP A 203 -6.29 -4.15 2.58
C ASP A 203 -6.86 -5.49 2.12
N THR A 204 -6.05 -6.54 2.15
CA THR A 204 -6.44 -7.91 1.78
C THR A 204 -7.53 -8.44 2.73
N ASP A 205 -7.40 -8.21 4.03
CA ASP A 205 -8.40 -8.56 5.03
C ASP A 205 -9.73 -7.82 4.80
N TRP A 206 -9.63 -6.53 4.50
CA TRP A 206 -10.83 -5.73 4.26
C TRP A 206 -11.54 -6.18 2.99
N CYS A 207 -10.81 -6.35 1.88
CA CYS A 207 -11.35 -6.89 0.63
C CYS A 207 -11.99 -8.27 0.82
N TYR A 208 -11.39 -9.14 1.63
CA TYR A 208 -11.95 -10.44 1.95
C TYR A 208 -13.30 -10.32 2.68
N ARG A 209 -13.38 -9.48 3.72
CA ARG A 209 -14.63 -9.25 4.47
C ARG A 209 -15.71 -8.59 3.61
N ILE A 210 -15.34 -7.67 2.72
CA ILE A 210 -16.24 -7.04 1.76
C ILE A 210 -16.86 -8.10 0.85
N GLN A 211 -16.05 -8.99 0.30
CA GLN A 211 -16.55 -10.07 -0.56
C GLN A 211 -17.40 -11.07 0.21
N GLN A 212 -17.03 -11.44 1.46
CA GLN A 212 -17.83 -12.34 2.30
C GLN A 212 -19.20 -11.73 2.68
N ALA A 213 -19.33 -10.43 2.68
CA ALA A 213 -20.59 -9.72 2.89
C ALA A 213 -21.47 -9.60 1.62
N GLY A 214 -21.02 -10.21 0.50
CA GLY A 214 -21.76 -10.24 -0.77
C GLY A 214 -21.47 -9.07 -1.72
N TRP A 215 -20.53 -8.18 -1.37
CA TRP A 215 -20.10 -7.09 -2.21
C TRP A 215 -19.00 -7.49 -3.17
N ILE A 216 -18.82 -6.70 -4.25
CA ILE A 216 -17.78 -6.92 -5.26
C ILE A 216 -16.62 -5.94 -5.02
N ASN A 217 -15.38 -6.45 -5.04
CA ASN A 217 -14.17 -5.66 -5.20
C ASN A 217 -13.88 -5.55 -6.70
N TYR A 218 -13.61 -4.35 -7.20
CA TYR A 218 -13.55 -4.13 -8.65
C TYR A 218 -12.30 -3.33 -9.06
N TYR A 219 -11.59 -3.84 -10.05
CA TYR A 219 -10.49 -3.15 -10.72
C TYR A 219 -11.02 -2.39 -11.92
N TYR A 220 -10.85 -1.06 -11.92
CA TYR A 220 -11.35 -0.15 -12.95
C TYR A 220 -10.23 0.70 -13.56
N PRO A 221 -9.60 0.29 -14.68
CA PRO A 221 -8.39 0.90 -15.22
C PRO A 221 -8.65 2.08 -16.17
N ARG A 222 -9.86 2.64 -16.22
CA ARG A 222 -10.17 3.81 -17.07
C ARG A 222 -9.55 5.10 -16.56
N THR A 223 -8.93 5.04 -15.39
CA THR A 223 -8.08 6.08 -14.80
C THR A 223 -6.96 5.44 -14.03
N GLN A 224 -5.95 6.22 -13.64
CA GLN A 224 -4.74 5.70 -13.03
C GLN A 224 -4.16 6.64 -11.97
N ILE A 225 -3.27 6.08 -11.16
CA ILE A 225 -2.40 6.81 -10.25
C ILE A 225 -0.95 6.39 -10.46
N THR A 226 -0.01 7.24 -10.04
CA THR A 226 1.42 6.84 -9.93
C THR A 226 1.77 6.59 -8.47
N HIS A 227 2.37 5.43 -8.17
CA HIS A 227 2.79 5.02 -6.83
C HIS A 227 4.30 4.98 -6.75
N TYR A 228 4.92 5.92 -6.05
CA TYR A 228 6.38 6.12 -6.04
C TYR A 228 7.16 5.07 -5.25
N LYS A 229 6.50 4.28 -4.42
CA LYS A 229 7.08 3.20 -3.60
C LYS A 229 8.47 3.55 -3.06
N ARG A 230 8.54 4.38 -2.04
CA ARG A 230 9.82 4.66 -1.38
C ARG A 230 10.40 3.39 -0.76
N GLY A 231 11.53 3.00 -1.29
CA GLY A 231 12.38 1.96 -0.72
C GLY A 231 12.45 0.70 -1.56
N SER A 232 13.65 0.41 -2.07
CA SER A 232 13.97 -0.91 -2.59
C SER A 232 13.67 -1.96 -1.53
N SER A 233 13.30 -3.15 -1.95
CA SER A 233 13.11 -4.31 -1.06
C SER A 233 14.38 -4.71 -0.30
N ARG A 234 15.52 -4.08 -0.60
CA ARG A 234 16.81 -4.33 0.03
C ARG A 234 17.07 -3.30 1.14
N GLY A 235 17.50 -3.79 2.31
CA GLY A 235 17.85 -2.93 3.45
C GLY A 235 16.67 -2.42 4.27
N ARG A 236 15.48 -3.00 4.13
CA ARG A 236 14.30 -2.68 4.96
C ARG A 236 14.60 -2.81 6.44
N PRO A 237 14.00 -1.96 7.30
CA PRO A 237 14.06 -2.18 8.74
C PRO A 237 13.54 -3.58 9.09
N PHE A 238 14.20 -4.27 10.00
CA PHE A 238 13.79 -5.61 10.47
C PHE A 238 12.32 -5.68 10.88
N ARG A 239 11.83 -4.62 11.55
CA ARG A 239 10.43 -4.48 11.94
C ARG A 239 9.47 -4.64 10.75
N ILE A 240 9.75 -4.02 9.61
CA ILE A 240 8.90 -4.10 8.41
C ILE A 240 8.86 -5.53 7.85
N THR A 241 10.03 -6.21 7.80
CA THR A 241 10.11 -7.61 7.39
C THR A 241 9.34 -8.51 8.35
N TYR A 242 9.47 -8.29 9.66
CA TYR A 242 8.73 -9.03 10.69
C TYR A 242 7.21 -8.82 10.55
N GLU A 243 6.74 -7.57 10.46
CA GLU A 243 5.30 -7.26 10.36
C GLU A 243 4.68 -7.84 9.09
N PHE A 244 5.40 -7.87 7.97
CA PHE A 244 4.91 -8.51 6.74
C PHE A 244 4.64 -10.01 6.93
N HIS A 245 5.57 -10.75 7.54
CA HIS A 245 5.39 -12.19 7.76
C HIS A 245 4.39 -12.49 8.89
N ARG A 246 4.35 -11.64 9.92
CA ARG A 246 3.32 -11.68 10.95
C ARG A 246 1.92 -11.48 10.36
N ALA A 247 1.77 -10.51 9.46
CA ALA A 247 0.51 -10.24 8.77
C ALA A 247 0.05 -11.42 7.90
N MET A 248 0.97 -12.08 7.16
CA MET A 248 0.66 -13.32 6.42
C MET A 248 0.07 -14.39 7.34
N LYS A 249 0.73 -14.63 8.50
CA LYS A 249 0.26 -15.62 9.47
C LYS A 249 -1.10 -15.22 10.04
N LEU A 250 -1.26 -13.95 10.43
CA LEU A 250 -2.51 -13.43 10.99
C LEU A 250 -3.68 -13.58 10.02
N PHE A 251 -3.48 -13.27 8.73
CA PHE A 251 -4.49 -13.44 7.70
C PHE A 251 -4.89 -14.90 7.52
N TYR A 252 -3.90 -15.81 7.45
CA TYR A 252 -4.15 -17.25 7.38
C TYR A 252 -4.93 -17.75 8.59
N ASP A 253 -4.52 -17.37 9.81
CA ASP A 253 -5.16 -17.78 11.06
C ASP A 253 -6.62 -17.31 11.14
N LYS A 254 -6.88 -16.08 10.69
CA LYS A 254 -8.20 -15.46 10.73
C LYS A 254 -9.18 -16.08 9.75
N HIS A 255 -8.73 -16.35 8.52
CA HIS A 255 -9.64 -16.68 7.42
C HIS A 255 -9.58 -18.13 6.94
N TYR A 256 -8.46 -18.83 7.14
CA TYR A 256 -8.25 -20.13 6.52
C TYR A 256 -7.98 -21.27 7.48
N ARG A 257 -7.37 -21.02 8.64
CA ARG A 257 -6.93 -22.08 9.56
C ARG A 257 -8.00 -23.12 9.87
N HIS A 258 -9.26 -22.70 10.05
CA HIS A 258 -10.35 -23.59 10.40
C HIS A 258 -10.93 -24.38 9.22
N HIS A 259 -10.56 -24.01 7.99
CA HIS A 259 -11.02 -24.68 6.76
C HIS A 259 -10.02 -25.72 6.24
N TYR A 260 -8.82 -25.79 6.81
CA TYR A 260 -7.75 -26.66 6.34
C TYR A 260 -7.26 -27.61 7.44
N SER A 261 -6.73 -28.78 7.00
CA SER A 261 -6.18 -29.78 7.92
C SER A 261 -4.93 -29.26 8.65
N PHE A 262 -4.57 -29.96 9.74
CA PHE A 262 -3.33 -29.67 10.49
C PHE A 262 -2.08 -29.70 9.60
N LEU A 263 -2.00 -30.64 8.65
CA LEU A 263 -0.84 -30.75 7.74
C LEU A 263 -0.70 -29.52 6.84
N VAL A 264 -1.80 -29.01 6.30
CA VAL A 264 -1.80 -27.76 5.50
C VAL A 264 -1.40 -26.57 6.37
N THR A 265 -1.91 -26.50 7.58
CA THR A 265 -1.55 -25.44 8.55
C THR A 265 -0.06 -25.48 8.90
N LEU A 266 0.48 -26.67 9.16
CA LEU A 266 1.91 -26.87 9.43
C LEU A 266 2.77 -26.44 8.22
N PHE A 267 2.36 -26.82 7.01
CA PHE A 267 3.02 -26.41 5.76
C PHE A 267 3.03 -24.87 5.64
N MET A 268 1.90 -24.20 5.88
CA MET A 268 1.80 -22.75 5.81
C MET A 268 2.72 -22.06 6.82
N TYR A 269 2.72 -22.48 8.07
CA TYR A 269 3.58 -21.90 9.10
C TYR A 269 5.07 -22.11 8.82
N THR A 270 5.43 -23.32 8.40
CA THR A 270 6.81 -23.63 8.01
C THR A 270 7.25 -22.79 6.80
N GLY A 271 6.39 -22.65 5.79
CA GLY A 271 6.65 -21.82 4.61
C GLY A 271 6.85 -20.33 4.97
N ILE A 272 6.00 -19.78 5.84
CA ILE A 272 6.13 -18.40 6.32
C ILE A 272 7.43 -18.21 7.11
N ALA A 273 7.76 -19.14 8.03
CA ALA A 273 8.96 -19.07 8.84
C ALA A 273 10.24 -19.18 7.99
N LEU A 274 10.27 -20.11 7.03
CA LEU A 274 11.39 -20.25 6.10
C LEU A 274 11.57 -19.02 5.23
N LYS A 275 10.50 -18.48 4.67
CA LYS A 275 10.53 -17.24 3.88
C LYS A 275 11.03 -16.06 4.71
N PHE A 276 10.61 -15.95 5.96
CA PHE A 276 11.10 -14.93 6.90
C PHE A 276 12.60 -15.07 7.12
N ALA A 277 13.09 -16.26 7.46
CA ALA A 277 14.50 -16.53 7.68
C ALA A 277 15.35 -16.19 6.44
N LEU A 278 14.92 -16.62 5.24
CA LEU A 278 15.60 -16.31 3.98
C LEU A 278 15.63 -14.81 3.69
N THR A 279 14.53 -14.10 3.96
CA THR A 279 14.47 -12.64 3.76
C THR A 279 15.42 -11.92 4.69
N VAL A 280 15.43 -12.27 5.98
CA VAL A 280 16.32 -11.68 6.99
C VAL A 280 17.78 -11.96 6.66
N SER A 281 18.12 -13.21 6.28
CA SER A 281 19.48 -13.58 5.90
C SER A 281 19.97 -12.77 4.70
N ARG A 282 19.15 -12.63 3.66
CA ARG A 282 19.47 -11.83 2.48
C ARG A 282 19.68 -10.36 2.83
N ASP A 283 18.84 -9.78 3.67
CA ASP A 283 18.94 -8.37 4.08
C ASP A 283 20.19 -8.12 4.94
N LEU A 284 20.58 -9.08 5.78
CA LEU A 284 21.82 -9.03 6.55
C LEU A 284 23.06 -9.11 5.66
N LEU A 285 23.09 -10.05 4.72
CA LEU A 285 24.20 -10.17 3.74
C LEU A 285 24.35 -8.90 2.91
N TRP A 286 23.26 -8.31 2.45
CA TRP A 286 23.28 -7.07 1.71
C TRP A 286 23.84 -5.90 2.55
N LYS A 287 23.45 -5.77 3.81
CA LYS A 287 23.97 -4.74 4.73
C LYS A 287 25.46 -4.93 4.98
N MET A 288 25.92 -6.17 5.13
CA MET A 288 27.35 -6.49 5.31
C MET A 288 28.17 -6.14 4.06
N ALA A 289 27.68 -6.45 2.86
CA ALA A 289 28.35 -6.13 1.60
C ALA A 289 28.47 -4.60 1.39
N ASN A 290 27.42 -3.84 1.68
CA ASN A 290 27.45 -2.38 1.51
C ASN A 290 28.24 -1.63 2.60
N ARG A 291 28.38 -2.18 3.82
CA ARG A 291 29.30 -1.63 4.83
C ARG A 291 30.76 -1.71 4.38
N LYS A 292 31.16 -2.81 3.73
CA LYS A 292 32.52 -2.97 3.19
C LYS A 292 32.81 -1.98 2.04
N SER A 293 31.82 -1.66 1.22
CA SER A 293 31.95 -0.67 0.13
C SER A 293 32.13 0.77 0.63
N SER A 294 31.43 1.15 1.70
CA SER A 294 31.51 2.48 2.31
C SER A 294 32.82 2.73 3.08
N SER A 295 33.49 1.67 3.56
CA SER A 295 34.79 1.77 4.25
C SER A 295 36.00 1.76 3.29
N ALA A 296 35.76 1.56 1.98
CA ALA A 296 36.84 1.46 0.96
C ALA A 296 37.04 2.73 0.14
N THR A 297 36.42 3.87 0.47
CA THR A 297 36.69 5.14 -0.21
C THR A 297 37.93 5.76 0.42
N PRO A 298 39.06 5.88 -0.33
CA PRO A 298 40.28 6.50 0.19
C PRO A 298 40.04 8.00 0.43
N ALA A 299 40.46 8.49 1.59
CA ALA A 299 40.56 9.91 1.87
C ALA A 299 41.41 10.59 0.76
N VAL A 300 40.79 11.44 -0.02
CA VAL A 300 41.52 12.35 -0.92
C VAL A 300 42.37 13.25 -0.03
N LYS A 301 43.69 13.03 -0.05
CA LYS A 301 44.67 13.91 0.56
C LYS A 301 44.57 15.28 -0.13
N GLU A 302 44.08 16.27 0.60
CA GLU A 302 44.27 17.69 0.30
C GLU A 302 45.78 17.97 0.27
N GLN A 303 46.37 18.03 -0.92
CA GLN A 303 47.67 18.63 -1.11
C GLN A 303 47.46 20.16 -1.16
N ALA A 304 47.69 20.78 -0.02
CA ALA A 304 47.94 22.22 0.07
C ALA A 304 49.18 22.52 -0.76
N LYS A 305 49.02 23.09 -1.95
CA LYS A 305 50.08 23.80 -2.64
C LYS A 305 50.06 25.25 -2.16
N GLY A 306 51.04 25.56 -1.30
CA GLY A 306 51.44 26.93 -1.07
C GLY A 306 51.95 27.54 -2.39
N VAL A 307 51.44 28.71 -2.69
CA VAL A 307 52.07 29.63 -3.64
C VAL A 307 52.52 30.85 -2.85
N SER A 308 53.84 30.96 -2.73
CA SER A 308 54.57 32.07 -2.19
C SER A 308 54.31 33.34 -2.98
N ALA A 309 54.28 34.45 -2.28
CA ALA A 309 54.37 35.81 -2.78
C ALA A 309 55.65 36.01 -3.63
N GLY A 310 55.54 36.89 -4.62
CA GLY A 310 56.69 37.39 -5.36
C GLY A 310 56.28 38.34 -6.49
N GLN A 311 56.36 39.64 -6.14
CA GLN A 311 56.43 40.83 -6.99
C GLN A 311 55.15 41.36 -7.61
#